data_128686633db78a96c9744d2e1186e138
#
_entry.id   128686633db78a96c9744d2e1186e138
#
_cell.length_a   1.000
_cell.length_b   1.000
_cell.length_c   1.000
_cell.angle_alpha   90.00
_cell.angle_beta   90.00
_cell.angle_gamma   90.00
#
_symmetry.space_group_name_H-M   'P 1'
#
loop_
_entity.id
_entity.type
_entity.pdbx_description
1 polymer ?
#
loop_
_entity_poly.entity_id
_entity_poly.type
_entity_poly.pdbx_seq_one_letter_code
_entity_poly.pdbx_strand_id
1 'polypeptide(L)' 'MRKNKIKQMMKEGKPVINGWCAIPSTASVEAMAHQGWDSLTIDMQHGLVDYSNALPMLQTISTTDVTPLARVNW' A
#
# COMPACT_ATOMS: atom_id res chain seq x y z
N MET A 1 17.06 0.68 8.01
CA MET A 1 15.59 0.79 8.03
C MET A 1 15.11 1.77 6.97
N ARG A 2 14.09 1.40 6.25
CA ARG A 2 13.51 2.24 5.20
C ARG A 2 12.79 3.45 5.81
N LYS A 3 13.07 4.65 5.31
CA LYS A 3 12.39 5.86 5.78
C LYS A 3 10.94 5.89 5.34
N ASN A 4 10.07 6.46 6.17
CA ASN A 4 8.69 6.69 5.80
C ASN A 4 8.61 7.90 4.88
N LYS A 5 8.61 7.64 3.59
CA LYS A 5 8.59 8.65 2.54
C LYS A 5 7.34 9.53 2.62
N ILE A 6 6.19 8.94 2.97
CA ILE A 6 4.92 9.66 3.03
C ILE A 6 4.95 10.72 4.14
N LYS A 7 5.48 10.34 5.31
CA LYS A 7 5.62 11.28 6.43
C LYS A 7 6.52 12.44 6.05
N GLN A 8 7.60 12.15 5.33
CA GLN A 8 8.53 13.19 4.85
C GLN A 8 7.84 14.12 3.87
N MET A 9 7.10 13.59 2.90
CA MET A 9 6.38 14.39 1.91
C MET A 9 5.34 15.30 2.57
N MET A 10 4.62 14.80 3.55
CA MET A 10 3.62 15.58 4.27
C MET A 10 4.27 16.72 5.05
N LYS A 11 5.41 16.47 5.67
CA LYS A 11 6.19 17.52 6.37
C LYS A 11 6.62 18.63 5.42
N GLU A 12 6.96 18.28 4.19
CA GLU A 12 7.42 19.23 3.18
C GLU A 12 6.26 19.92 2.45
N GLY A 13 5.02 19.59 2.80
CA GLY A 13 3.84 20.15 2.15
C GLY A 13 3.60 19.63 0.74
N LYS A 14 4.20 18.49 0.37
CA LYS A 14 4.01 17.89 -0.95
C LYS A 14 2.74 17.06 -0.99
N PRO A 15 2.03 17.03 -2.13
CA PRO A 15 0.86 16.18 -2.27
C PRO A 15 1.26 14.71 -2.28
N VAL A 16 0.42 13.87 -1.67
CA VAL A 16 0.62 12.43 -1.62
C VAL A 16 -0.55 11.76 -2.32
N ILE A 17 -0.26 10.88 -3.28
CA ILE A 17 -1.28 10.15 -4.03
C ILE A 17 -1.34 8.72 -3.50
N ASN A 18 -2.48 8.33 -2.93
CA ASN A 18 -2.69 6.99 -2.38
C ASN A 18 -3.65 6.19 -3.26
N GLY A 19 -3.28 4.93 -3.55
CA GLY A 19 -4.17 3.99 -4.23
C GLY A 19 -4.78 3.01 -3.23
N TRP A 20 -5.87 2.38 -3.61
CA TRP A 20 -6.64 1.49 -2.74
C TRP A 20 -6.68 0.08 -3.33
N CYS A 21 -6.35 -0.93 -2.52
CA CYS A 21 -6.28 -2.33 -2.96
C CYS A 21 -7.28 -3.18 -2.18
N ALA A 22 -8.35 -3.58 -2.83
CA ALA A 22 -9.41 -4.41 -2.22
C ALA A 22 -9.45 -5.83 -2.79
N ILE A 23 -8.65 -6.13 -3.80
CA ILE A 23 -8.61 -7.43 -4.47
C ILE A 23 -7.45 -8.25 -3.86
N PRO A 24 -7.71 -9.48 -3.36
CA PRO A 24 -6.68 -10.29 -2.70
C PRO A 24 -5.75 -10.98 -3.72
N SER A 25 -4.93 -10.19 -4.39
CA SER A 25 -4.03 -10.69 -5.43
C SER A 25 -2.71 -9.94 -5.41
N THR A 26 -1.60 -10.68 -5.26
CA THR A 26 -0.26 -10.09 -5.34
C THR A 26 0.05 -9.58 -6.74
N ALA A 27 -0.49 -10.23 -7.78
CA ALA A 27 -0.29 -9.79 -9.16
C ALA A 27 -0.95 -8.44 -9.41
N SER A 28 -2.17 -8.25 -8.89
CA SER A 28 -2.90 -6.98 -8.99
C SER A 28 -2.14 -5.86 -8.28
N VAL A 29 -1.70 -6.12 -7.06
CA VAL A 29 -0.95 -5.15 -6.25
C VAL A 29 0.39 -4.81 -6.91
N GLU A 30 1.08 -5.79 -7.45
CA GLU A 30 2.34 -5.56 -8.15
C GLU A 30 2.15 -4.62 -9.33
N ALA A 31 1.11 -4.85 -10.14
CA ALA A 31 0.79 -3.98 -11.26
C ALA A 31 0.51 -2.56 -10.79
N MET A 32 -0.27 -2.38 -9.73
CA MET A 32 -0.58 -1.06 -9.18
C MET A 32 0.66 -0.37 -8.63
N ALA A 33 1.56 -1.11 -7.99
CA ALA A 33 2.75 -0.55 -7.39
C ALA A 33 3.70 0.11 -8.39
N HIS A 34 3.52 -0.14 -9.68
CA HIS A 34 4.32 0.45 -10.74
C HIS A 34 3.60 1.57 -11.50
N GLN A 35 2.47 2.07 -10.97
CA GLN A 35 1.64 3.09 -11.66
C GLN A 35 1.85 4.52 -11.15
N GLY A 36 2.86 4.76 -10.33
CA GLY A 36 3.18 6.11 -9.87
C GLY A 36 2.51 6.55 -8.58
N TRP A 37 1.89 5.64 -7.84
CA TRP A 37 1.33 5.93 -6.52
C TRP A 37 2.44 6.21 -5.51
N ASP A 38 2.19 7.13 -4.58
CA ASP A 38 3.10 7.36 -3.44
C ASP A 38 2.90 6.32 -2.36
N SER A 39 1.66 5.88 -2.18
CA SER A 39 1.31 4.83 -1.23
C SER A 39 0.17 3.98 -1.79
N LEU A 40 0.08 2.75 -1.29
CA LEU A 40 -1.04 1.84 -1.59
C LEU A 40 -1.57 1.32 -0.27
N THR A 41 -2.89 1.38 -0.10
CA THR A 41 -3.58 0.89 1.10
C THR A 41 -4.24 -0.45 0.80
N ILE A 42 -3.90 -1.47 1.58
CA ILE A 42 -4.56 -2.77 1.55
C ILE A 42 -5.79 -2.69 2.45
N ASP A 43 -6.97 -2.93 1.88
CA ASP A 43 -8.22 -2.83 2.63
C ASP A 43 -8.62 -4.19 3.20
N MET A 44 -8.42 -4.36 4.50
CA MET A 44 -8.81 -5.58 5.22
C MET A 44 -10.16 -5.42 5.91
N GLN A 45 -10.75 -4.24 5.90
CA GLN A 45 -12.00 -3.97 6.60
C GLN A 45 -13.23 -4.13 5.70
N HIS A 46 -13.20 -3.54 4.51
CA HIS A 46 -14.31 -3.58 3.57
C HIS A 46 -13.97 -4.26 2.25
N GLY A 47 -12.72 -4.65 2.05
CA GLY A 47 -12.31 -5.39 0.87
C GLY A 47 -12.45 -6.89 1.06
N LEU A 48 -12.01 -7.64 0.06
CA LEU A 48 -12.00 -9.10 0.09
C LEU A 48 -10.70 -9.65 0.70
N VAL A 49 -9.82 -8.78 1.17
CA VAL A 49 -8.50 -9.14 1.68
C VAL A 49 -8.58 -9.51 3.16
N ASP A 50 -8.08 -10.68 3.52
CA ASP A 50 -7.90 -11.07 4.91
C ASP A 50 -6.41 -11.01 5.30
N TYR A 51 -6.10 -11.39 6.53
CA TYR A 51 -4.74 -11.33 7.04
C TYR A 51 -3.76 -12.18 6.22
N SER A 52 -4.20 -13.36 5.77
CA SER A 52 -3.32 -14.27 5.01
C SER A 52 -2.99 -13.74 3.62
N ASN A 53 -3.88 -12.95 3.01
CA ASN A 53 -3.63 -12.30 1.73
C ASN A 53 -2.81 -11.02 1.91
N ALA A 54 -3.07 -10.27 2.99
CA ALA A 54 -2.48 -8.95 3.20
C ALA A 54 -0.96 -9.01 3.31
N LEU A 55 -0.42 -9.99 4.03
CA LEU A 55 1.02 -10.08 4.24
C LEU A 55 1.81 -10.19 2.93
N PRO A 56 1.52 -11.14 2.02
CA PRO A 56 2.23 -11.18 0.75
C PRO A 56 1.98 -9.94 -0.12
N MET A 57 0.81 -9.31 -0.02
CA MET A 57 0.53 -8.07 -0.74
C MET A 57 1.42 -6.93 -0.24
N LEU A 58 1.56 -6.79 1.08
CA LEU A 58 2.44 -5.78 1.68
C LEU A 58 3.90 -6.04 1.31
N GLN A 59 4.32 -7.29 1.30
CA GLN A 59 5.67 -7.67 0.89
C GLN A 59 5.94 -7.28 -0.57
N THR A 60 4.95 -7.49 -1.43
CA THR A 60 5.04 -7.13 -2.85
C THR A 60 5.22 -5.62 -3.02
N ILE A 61 4.42 -4.81 -2.32
CA ILE A 61 4.55 -3.35 -2.35
C ILE A 61 5.93 -2.94 -1.85
N SER A 62 6.44 -3.61 -0.83
CA SER A 62 7.74 -3.27 -0.22
C SER A 62 8.92 -3.46 -1.15
N THR A 63 8.77 -4.18 -2.26
CA THR A 63 9.82 -4.31 -3.27
C THR A 63 9.92 -3.09 -4.17
N THR A 64 9.02 -2.14 -4.04
CA THR A 64 8.95 -0.90 -4.83
C THR A 64 9.21 0.31 -3.93
N ASP A 65 9.20 1.51 -4.53
CA ASP A 65 9.31 2.77 -3.79
C ASP A 65 7.99 3.21 -3.16
N VAL A 66 6.90 2.49 -3.43
CA VAL A 66 5.58 2.80 -2.89
C VAL A 66 5.53 2.43 -1.42
N THR A 67 4.93 3.29 -0.60
CA THR A 67 4.77 3.02 0.84
C THR A 67 3.54 2.14 1.06
N PRO A 68 3.70 0.95 1.67
CA PRO A 68 2.56 0.08 1.96
C PRO A 68 1.81 0.52 3.22
N LEU A 69 0.49 0.53 3.13
CA LEU A 69 -0.42 0.84 4.24
C LEU A 69 -1.50 -0.24 4.29
N ALA A 70 -2.11 -0.39 5.47
CA ALA A 70 -3.21 -1.34 5.63
C ALA A 70 -4.30 -0.73 6.50
N ARG A 71 -5.56 -0.95 6.12
CA ARG A 71 -6.71 -0.64 6.95
C ARG A 71 -7.20 -1.95 7.57
N VAL A 72 -7.12 -2.04 8.90
CA VAL A 72 -7.38 -3.30 9.62
C VAL A 72 -8.77 -3.33 10.24
N ASN A 73 -9.23 -4.53 10.55
CA ASN A 73 -10.47 -4.74 11.30
C ASN A 73 -10.26 -4.52 12.79
N TRP A 74 -11.33 -4.12 13.45
CA TRP A 74 -11.39 -4.00 14.90
C TRP A 74 -12.22 -5.11 15.49
#